data_aa663570094d5e4fef43582a24bfc459
#
_entry.id   aa663570094d5e4fef43582a24bfc459
#
_cell.length_a   1.000
_cell.length_b   1.000
_cell.length_c   1.000
_cell.angle_alpha   90.00
_cell.angle_beta   90.00
_cell.angle_gamma   90.00
#
_symmetry.space_group_name_H-M   'P 1'
#
loop_
_entity.id
_entity.type
_entity.pdbx_description
1 polymer ?
#
loop_
_entity_poly.entity_id
_entity_poly.type
_entity_poly.pdbx_seq_one_letter_code
_entity_poly.pdbx_strand_id
1 'polypeptide(L)'
;IVSVGSAAFLVYFCMYAFRKPFTVGLFDEVDVFGFDYKIILILAQVLGYACSKFIGITVISAMLKRQRAFMILGLVAASELALLGFALVDAPYNIVFLFLNGLPLGMIWGVVFSYIEGRRTTELLAVILSSSFIMSSGITKSVGKYLLVNMQVSEYWMPFATGALFILPMMFAVWWLEQTPVVSVEDQLLRHKREPMSGEDRRTLFLGIWPGMIALVVMYFILTAFRDYRDNFAADIWSEIGMAQNVRVFAETEIIIAVISLGLMASLFFVRNNIRAVKLVLLLMIAGLMLLGAG
;
A
#
# COMPACT_ATOMS: atom_id res chain seq x y z
N ILE A 1 0.73 -16.37 15.83
CA ILE A 1 1.53 -15.70 14.78
C ILE A 1 0.82 -15.83 13.44
N VAL A 2 0.65 -17.05 12.93
CA VAL A 2 0.06 -17.30 11.60
C VAL A 2 -1.30 -16.63 11.44
N SER A 3 -2.24 -16.84 12.36
CA SER A 3 -3.60 -16.26 12.27
C SER A 3 -3.59 -14.72 12.21
N VAL A 4 -2.80 -14.05 13.05
CA VAL A 4 -2.69 -12.58 13.07
C VAL A 4 -2.07 -12.06 11.76
N GLY A 5 -0.98 -12.70 11.32
CA GLY A 5 -0.29 -12.34 10.08
C GLY A 5 -1.19 -12.52 8.85
N SER A 6 -1.88 -13.65 8.74
CA SER A 6 -2.79 -13.94 7.62
C SER A 6 -4.01 -13.01 7.60
N ALA A 7 -4.59 -12.71 8.78
CA ALA A 7 -5.71 -11.79 8.86
C ALA A 7 -5.30 -10.35 8.48
N ALA A 8 -4.18 -9.86 9.01
CA ALA A 8 -3.65 -8.54 8.66
C ALA A 8 -3.27 -8.45 7.17
N PHE A 9 -2.64 -9.50 6.63
CA PHE A 9 -2.35 -9.63 5.20
C PHE A 9 -3.62 -9.52 4.37
N LEU A 10 -4.67 -10.27 4.72
CA LEU A 10 -5.92 -10.33 3.95
C LEU A 10 -6.65 -8.99 3.98
N VAL A 11 -6.71 -8.30 5.13
CA VAL A 11 -7.31 -6.95 5.23
C VAL A 11 -6.59 -6.00 4.28
N TYR A 12 -5.27 -5.98 4.31
CA TYR A 12 -4.50 -5.06 3.50
C TYR A 12 -4.50 -5.46 2.02
N PHE A 13 -4.55 -6.75 1.73
CA PHE A 13 -4.75 -7.29 0.39
C PHE A 13 -6.08 -6.79 -0.21
N CYS A 14 -7.19 -6.94 0.52
CA CYS A 14 -8.51 -6.47 0.05
C CYS A 14 -8.55 -4.95 -0.11
N MET A 15 -7.86 -4.18 0.74
CA MET A 15 -7.79 -2.72 0.65
C MET A 15 -7.27 -2.25 -0.72
N TYR A 16 -6.36 -2.99 -1.35
CA TYR A 16 -5.83 -2.63 -2.66
C TYR A 16 -6.87 -2.68 -3.78
N ALA A 17 -7.95 -3.45 -3.62
CA ALA A 17 -9.05 -3.48 -4.58
C ALA A 17 -9.82 -2.15 -4.65
N PHE A 18 -9.78 -1.34 -3.59
CA PHE A 18 -10.37 0.00 -3.54
C PHE A 18 -9.40 1.09 -4.01
N ARG A 19 -8.14 0.73 -4.25
CA ARG A 19 -7.09 1.70 -4.57
C ARG A 19 -6.52 1.58 -5.98
N LYS A 20 -6.21 0.37 -6.44
CA LYS A 20 -5.36 0.16 -7.62
C LYS A 20 -6.08 -0.11 -8.94
N PRO A 21 -7.31 -0.64 -8.98
CA PRO A 21 -7.94 -1.00 -10.24
C PRO A 21 -8.05 0.15 -11.24
N PHE A 22 -8.30 1.38 -10.82
CA PHE A 22 -8.43 2.53 -11.74
C PHE A 22 -7.19 2.70 -12.62
N THR A 23 -5.99 2.32 -12.16
CA THR A 23 -4.75 2.46 -12.93
C THR A 23 -4.67 1.50 -14.15
N VAL A 24 -5.63 0.58 -14.27
CA VAL A 24 -5.74 -0.33 -15.43
C VAL A 24 -6.48 0.32 -16.60
N GLY A 25 -7.29 1.36 -16.34
CA GLY A 25 -7.88 2.20 -17.36
C GLY A 25 -6.81 3.02 -18.07
N LEU A 26 -6.99 3.29 -19.36
CA LEU A 26 -6.10 4.12 -20.14
C LEU A 26 -6.54 5.58 -20.12
N PHE A 27 -7.87 5.84 -20.17
CA PHE A 27 -8.48 7.17 -20.17
C PHE A 27 -8.00 8.09 -21.29
N ASP A 28 -7.67 7.52 -22.45
CA ASP A 28 -7.00 8.19 -23.59
C ASP A 28 -7.86 9.29 -24.25
N GLU A 29 -9.17 9.34 -23.94
CA GLU A 29 -10.11 10.28 -24.57
C GLU A 29 -10.13 11.68 -23.91
N VAL A 30 -9.44 11.87 -22.78
CA VAL A 30 -9.55 13.09 -21.97
C VAL A 30 -8.20 13.70 -21.66
N ASP A 31 -8.00 14.93 -22.12
CA ASP A 31 -6.88 15.79 -21.73
C ASP A 31 -7.35 16.90 -20.77
N VAL A 32 -6.58 17.17 -19.75
CA VAL A 32 -6.88 18.25 -18.79
C VAL A 32 -5.70 19.19 -18.67
N PHE A 33 -5.85 20.42 -19.09
CA PHE A 33 -4.82 21.47 -19.13
C PHE A 33 -3.54 21.06 -19.90
N GLY A 34 -3.65 20.20 -20.91
CA GLY A 34 -2.52 19.72 -21.69
C GLY A 34 -1.73 18.58 -21.03
N PHE A 35 -2.26 18.02 -19.97
CA PHE A 35 -1.71 16.81 -19.31
C PHE A 35 -2.65 15.63 -19.56
N ASP A 36 -2.06 14.46 -19.65
CA ASP A 36 -2.78 13.20 -19.65
C ASP A 36 -3.65 13.10 -18.38
N TYR A 37 -4.94 12.84 -18.59
CA TYR A 37 -5.93 12.78 -17.52
C TYR A 37 -5.58 11.70 -16.46
N LYS A 38 -5.03 10.56 -16.86
CA LYS A 38 -4.58 9.49 -15.97
C LYS A 38 -3.50 9.97 -14.99
N ILE A 39 -2.57 10.81 -15.45
CA ILE A 39 -1.54 11.40 -14.58
C ILE A 39 -2.21 12.23 -13.46
N ILE A 40 -3.21 13.03 -13.83
CA ILE A 40 -3.92 13.88 -12.86
C ILE A 40 -4.72 13.04 -11.85
N LEU A 41 -5.36 11.96 -12.32
CA LEU A 41 -6.05 11.00 -11.45
C LEU A 41 -5.09 10.36 -10.42
N ILE A 42 -3.93 9.91 -10.89
CA ILE A 42 -2.89 9.31 -10.02
C ILE A 42 -2.40 10.35 -8.99
N LEU A 43 -2.09 11.58 -9.43
CA LEU A 43 -1.65 12.65 -8.55
C LEU A 43 -2.71 13.01 -7.51
N ALA A 44 -3.98 13.11 -7.91
CA ALA A 44 -5.08 13.38 -7.00
C ALA A 44 -5.20 12.31 -5.90
N GLN A 45 -5.16 11.03 -6.27
CA GLN A 45 -5.21 9.94 -5.30
C GLN A 45 -3.99 9.92 -4.38
N VAL A 46 -2.78 10.13 -4.92
CA VAL A 46 -1.54 10.18 -4.13
C VAL A 46 -1.55 11.35 -3.16
N LEU A 47 -2.03 12.52 -3.56
CA LEU A 47 -2.18 13.69 -2.68
C LEU A 47 -3.17 13.38 -1.54
N GLY A 48 -4.35 12.81 -1.85
CA GLY A 48 -5.30 12.37 -0.83
C GLY A 48 -4.66 11.40 0.17
N TYR A 49 -3.93 10.41 -0.34
CA TYR A 49 -3.20 9.44 0.47
C TYR A 49 -2.10 10.09 1.32
N ALA A 50 -1.39 11.08 0.81
CA ALA A 50 -0.37 11.83 1.56
C ALA A 50 -1.00 12.68 2.67
N CYS A 51 -2.07 13.42 2.38
CA CYS A 51 -2.82 14.19 3.38
C CYS A 51 -3.32 13.31 4.53
N SER A 52 -3.77 12.12 4.21
CA SER A 52 -4.25 11.14 5.18
C SER A 52 -3.16 10.69 6.17
N LYS A 53 -1.89 10.70 5.79
CA LYS A 53 -0.79 10.37 6.72
C LYS A 53 -0.68 11.37 7.88
N PHE A 54 -0.85 12.66 7.59
CA PHE A 54 -0.83 13.70 8.63
C PHE A 54 -2.05 13.59 9.54
N ILE A 55 -3.25 13.40 8.99
CA ILE A 55 -4.48 13.20 9.75
C ILE A 55 -4.38 11.93 10.59
N GLY A 56 -3.86 10.85 10.01
CA GLY A 56 -3.72 9.54 10.63
C GLY A 56 -2.85 9.54 11.88
N ILE A 57 -1.82 10.38 11.96
CA ILE A 57 -0.98 10.50 13.16
C ILE A 57 -1.83 10.82 14.40
N THR A 58 -2.74 11.78 14.27
CA THR A 58 -3.60 12.21 15.39
C THR A 58 -4.73 11.21 15.62
N VAL A 59 -5.41 10.78 14.58
CA VAL A 59 -6.59 9.91 14.67
C VAL A 59 -6.23 8.53 15.22
N ILE A 60 -5.16 7.91 14.69
CA ILE A 60 -4.74 6.56 15.08
C ILE A 60 -4.18 6.55 16.50
N SER A 61 -3.43 7.60 16.90
CA SER A 61 -2.88 7.69 18.26
C SER A 61 -3.94 7.81 19.34
N ALA A 62 -5.08 8.42 19.03
CA ALA A 62 -6.21 8.60 19.95
C ALA A 62 -7.22 7.44 19.91
N MET A 63 -7.07 6.49 18.99
CA MET A 63 -8.05 5.45 18.70
C MET A 63 -8.10 4.36 19.77
N LEU A 64 -9.30 4.05 20.28
CA LEU A 64 -9.52 2.93 21.19
C LEU A 64 -9.49 1.59 20.46
N LYS A 65 -9.00 0.55 21.16
CA LYS A 65 -8.88 -0.81 20.58
C LYS A 65 -10.19 -1.30 19.94
N ARG A 66 -11.33 -1.13 20.59
CA ARG A 66 -12.63 -1.59 20.12
C ARG A 66 -13.17 -0.81 18.90
N GLN A 67 -12.56 0.33 18.54
CA GLN A 67 -12.97 1.15 17.41
C GLN A 67 -12.26 0.76 16.12
N ARG A 68 -11.22 -0.08 16.18
CA ARG A 68 -10.33 -0.39 15.06
C ARG A 68 -11.05 -1.02 13.88
N ALA A 69 -11.87 -2.06 14.13
CA ALA A 69 -12.64 -2.74 13.10
C ALA A 69 -13.62 -1.79 12.41
N PHE A 70 -14.39 -1.03 13.18
CA PHE A 70 -15.31 -0.01 12.65
C PHE A 70 -14.59 1.08 11.86
N MET A 71 -13.40 1.47 12.31
CA MET A 71 -12.57 2.44 11.60
C MET A 71 -12.16 1.90 10.23
N ILE A 72 -11.64 0.65 10.15
CA ILE A 72 -11.26 0.04 8.87
C ILE A 72 -12.46 -0.03 7.93
N LEU A 73 -13.60 -0.55 8.39
CA LEU A 73 -14.80 -0.67 7.56
C LEU A 73 -15.35 0.69 7.13
N GLY A 74 -15.34 1.70 8.03
CA GLY A 74 -15.76 3.06 7.70
C GLY A 74 -14.84 3.73 6.66
N LEU A 75 -13.52 3.55 6.78
CA LEU A 75 -12.55 4.08 5.82
C LEU A 75 -12.71 3.41 4.45
N VAL A 76 -12.94 2.09 4.42
CA VAL A 76 -13.21 1.35 3.17
C VAL A 76 -14.53 1.79 2.55
N ALA A 77 -15.59 1.92 3.33
CA ALA A 77 -16.89 2.40 2.84
C ALA A 77 -16.78 3.81 2.26
N ALA A 78 -16.08 4.73 2.93
CA ALA A 78 -15.83 6.07 2.41
C ALA A 78 -15.04 6.05 1.09
N SER A 79 -14.04 5.17 0.99
CA SER A 79 -13.28 4.99 -0.24
C SER A 79 -14.14 4.45 -1.38
N GLU A 80 -14.99 3.47 -1.10
CA GLU A 80 -15.91 2.88 -2.10
C GLU A 80 -16.96 3.88 -2.57
N LEU A 81 -17.53 4.69 -1.65
CA LEU A 81 -18.44 5.78 -2.01
C LEU A 81 -17.76 6.84 -2.89
N ALA A 82 -16.47 7.09 -2.65
CA ALA A 82 -15.71 7.97 -3.54
C ALA A 82 -15.54 7.34 -4.94
N LEU A 83 -15.29 6.03 -5.06
CA LEU A 83 -15.25 5.36 -6.36
C LEU A 83 -16.61 5.37 -7.07
N LEU A 84 -17.70 5.28 -6.32
CA LEU A 84 -19.05 5.47 -6.89
C LEU A 84 -19.21 6.89 -7.43
N GLY A 85 -18.78 7.90 -6.67
CA GLY A 85 -18.79 9.30 -7.14
C GLY A 85 -17.92 9.49 -8.39
N PHE A 86 -16.77 8.84 -8.47
CA PHE A 86 -15.90 8.83 -9.65
C PHE A 86 -16.61 8.25 -10.89
N ALA A 87 -17.42 7.21 -10.70
CA ALA A 87 -18.19 6.59 -11.77
C ALA A 87 -19.40 7.40 -12.25
N LEU A 88 -20.02 8.17 -11.34
CA LEU A 88 -21.28 8.93 -11.62
C LEU A 88 -21.05 10.33 -12.17
N VAL A 89 -19.89 10.92 -11.89
CA VAL A 89 -19.58 12.29 -12.30
C VAL A 89 -18.67 12.26 -13.53
N ASP A 90 -19.00 13.09 -14.51
CA ASP A 90 -18.24 13.17 -15.75
C ASP A 90 -16.85 13.78 -15.55
N ALA A 91 -15.89 13.31 -16.38
CA ALA A 91 -14.57 13.91 -16.47
C ALA A 91 -14.69 15.38 -16.99
N PRO A 92 -13.85 16.30 -16.52
CA PRO A 92 -12.74 16.11 -15.57
C PRO A 92 -13.13 16.31 -14.09
N TYR A 93 -14.38 16.58 -13.77
CA TYR A 93 -14.81 16.91 -12.41
C TYR A 93 -14.71 15.76 -11.43
N ASN A 94 -14.67 14.52 -11.92
CA ASN A 94 -14.53 13.32 -11.12
C ASN A 94 -13.13 13.13 -10.52
N ILE A 95 -12.13 13.94 -10.89
CA ILE A 95 -10.78 13.94 -10.28
C ILE A 95 -10.86 14.09 -8.76
N VAL A 96 -11.77 14.91 -8.25
CA VAL A 96 -11.94 15.14 -6.82
C VAL A 96 -12.25 13.85 -6.05
N PHE A 97 -12.96 12.92 -6.68
CA PHE A 97 -13.32 11.66 -6.05
C PHE A 97 -12.14 10.71 -5.91
N LEU A 98 -11.13 10.78 -6.78
CA LEU A 98 -9.87 10.03 -6.59
C LEU A 98 -9.06 10.60 -5.41
N PHE A 99 -9.05 11.92 -5.22
CA PHE A 99 -8.47 12.51 -4.02
C PHE A 99 -9.21 12.03 -2.75
N LEU A 100 -10.56 12.09 -2.77
CA LEU A 100 -11.41 11.61 -1.67
C LEU A 100 -11.26 10.10 -1.43
N ASN A 101 -11.00 9.30 -2.46
CA ASN A 101 -10.70 7.87 -2.35
C ASN A 101 -9.35 7.63 -1.65
N GLY A 102 -8.32 8.38 -2.03
CA GLY A 102 -6.98 8.25 -1.45
C GLY A 102 -6.94 8.59 0.05
N LEU A 103 -7.75 9.54 0.47
CA LEU A 103 -7.75 10.10 1.82
C LEU A 103 -8.07 9.06 2.92
N PRO A 104 -9.13 8.25 2.88
CA PRO A 104 -9.37 7.21 3.87
C PRO A 104 -8.34 6.07 3.79
N LEU A 105 -7.89 5.68 2.59
CA LEU A 105 -7.03 4.53 2.39
C LEU A 105 -5.64 4.67 3.04
N GLY A 106 -5.12 5.89 3.10
CA GLY A 106 -3.80 6.13 3.70
C GLY A 106 -3.73 5.87 5.21
N MET A 107 -4.86 5.88 5.93
CA MET A 107 -4.93 5.60 7.36
C MET A 107 -4.99 4.09 7.66
N ILE A 108 -5.49 3.26 6.74
CA ILE A 108 -5.75 1.83 6.98
C ILE A 108 -4.48 1.09 7.42
N TRP A 109 -3.31 1.41 6.83
CA TRP A 109 -2.04 0.82 7.25
C TRP A 109 -1.80 0.96 8.75
N GLY A 110 -1.93 2.18 9.28
CA GLY A 110 -1.69 2.44 10.69
C GLY A 110 -2.67 1.72 11.61
N VAL A 111 -3.95 1.64 11.20
CA VAL A 111 -4.97 0.89 11.95
C VAL A 111 -4.65 -0.61 11.95
N VAL A 112 -4.34 -1.22 10.82
CA VAL A 112 -3.98 -2.64 10.72
C VAL A 112 -2.68 -2.91 11.49
N PHE A 113 -1.67 -2.05 11.34
CA PHE A 113 -0.41 -2.17 12.06
C PHE A 113 -0.59 -2.16 13.58
N SER A 114 -1.58 -1.42 14.09
CA SER A 114 -1.88 -1.38 15.52
C SER A 114 -2.33 -2.73 16.12
N TYR A 115 -2.78 -3.71 15.30
CA TYR A 115 -3.09 -5.08 15.75
C TYR A 115 -1.84 -5.96 15.90
N ILE A 116 -0.77 -5.64 15.17
CA ILE A 116 0.47 -6.42 15.18
C ILE A 116 1.57 -5.78 16.05
N GLU A 117 1.48 -4.48 16.28
CA GLU A 117 2.45 -3.73 17.09
C GLU A 117 2.49 -4.22 18.54
N GLY A 118 3.71 -4.27 19.11
CA GLY A 118 3.93 -4.65 20.49
C GLY A 118 3.98 -6.15 20.76
N ARG A 119 3.96 -6.99 19.72
CA ARG A 119 4.20 -8.44 19.83
C ARG A 119 5.69 -8.74 19.68
N ARG A 120 6.17 -9.78 20.33
CA ARG A 120 7.55 -10.28 20.16
C ARG A 120 7.90 -10.56 18.69
N THR A 121 6.91 -10.88 17.87
CA THR A 121 7.06 -11.22 16.44
C THR A 121 6.61 -10.09 15.53
N THR A 122 6.57 -8.84 16.02
CA THR A 122 6.12 -7.67 15.25
C THR A 122 6.87 -7.52 13.93
N GLU A 123 8.17 -7.76 13.91
CA GLU A 123 9.01 -7.65 12.70
C GLU A 123 8.58 -8.67 11.62
N LEU A 124 8.38 -9.94 12.01
CA LEU A 124 7.90 -10.98 11.09
C LEU A 124 6.49 -10.66 10.57
N LEU A 125 5.60 -10.22 11.46
CA LEU A 125 4.23 -9.82 11.09
C LEU A 125 4.23 -8.61 10.15
N ALA A 126 5.15 -7.65 10.36
CA ALA A 126 5.34 -6.51 9.48
C ALA A 126 5.83 -6.93 8.07
N VAL A 127 6.71 -7.93 7.98
CA VAL A 127 7.13 -8.52 6.70
C VAL A 127 5.95 -9.16 5.97
N ILE A 128 5.15 -9.97 6.67
CA ILE A 128 3.95 -10.61 6.10
C ILE A 128 2.96 -9.55 5.62
N LEU A 129 2.69 -8.52 6.44
CA LEU A 129 1.82 -7.41 6.06
C LEU A 129 2.39 -6.63 4.87
N SER A 130 3.71 -6.41 4.83
CA SER A 130 4.36 -5.69 3.72
C SER A 130 4.32 -6.48 2.41
N SER A 131 4.35 -7.80 2.46
CA SER A 131 4.25 -8.63 1.25
C SER A 131 2.87 -8.54 0.58
N SER A 132 1.84 -8.19 1.36
CA SER A 132 0.47 -8.08 0.85
C SER A 132 0.34 -7.04 -0.26
N PHE A 133 1.09 -5.90 -0.21
CA PHE A 133 0.92 -4.88 -1.25
C PHE A 133 1.50 -5.27 -2.61
N ILE A 134 2.54 -6.09 -2.66
CA ILE A 134 3.11 -6.52 -3.94
C ILE A 134 2.08 -7.43 -4.63
N MET A 135 1.66 -8.48 -3.95
CA MET A 135 0.76 -9.48 -4.52
C MET A 135 -0.65 -8.91 -4.78
N SER A 136 -1.16 -8.05 -3.89
CA SER A 136 -2.51 -7.49 -4.03
C SER A 136 -2.62 -6.53 -5.20
N SER A 137 -1.60 -5.70 -5.48
CA SER A 137 -1.61 -4.79 -6.62
C SER A 137 -1.84 -5.55 -7.93
N GLY A 138 -1.08 -6.60 -8.18
CA GLY A 138 -1.21 -7.40 -9.40
C GLY A 138 -2.56 -8.10 -9.52
N ILE A 139 -3.01 -8.76 -8.43
CA ILE A 139 -4.28 -9.51 -8.47
C ILE A 139 -5.48 -8.57 -8.64
N THR A 140 -5.55 -7.46 -7.89
CA THR A 140 -6.68 -6.53 -8.02
C THR A 140 -6.72 -5.83 -9.36
N LYS A 141 -5.56 -5.53 -9.97
CA LYS A 141 -5.47 -5.03 -11.34
C LYS A 141 -5.93 -6.08 -12.37
N SER A 142 -5.56 -7.35 -12.18
CA SER A 142 -6.05 -8.43 -13.05
C SER A 142 -7.56 -8.58 -12.97
N VAL A 143 -8.17 -8.43 -11.78
CA VAL A 143 -9.64 -8.41 -11.64
C VAL A 143 -10.22 -7.19 -12.36
N GLY A 144 -9.67 -6.00 -12.19
CA GLY A 144 -10.09 -4.80 -12.92
C GLY A 144 -9.98 -5.00 -14.46
N LYS A 145 -8.86 -5.55 -14.93
CA LYS A 145 -8.67 -5.84 -16.35
C LYS A 145 -9.66 -6.86 -16.88
N TYR A 146 -10.00 -7.88 -16.09
CA TYR A 146 -11.04 -8.85 -16.43
C TYR A 146 -12.40 -8.18 -16.61
N LEU A 147 -12.78 -7.25 -15.72
CA LEU A 147 -14.02 -6.49 -15.82
C LEU A 147 -14.06 -5.63 -17.09
N LEU A 148 -12.94 -4.97 -17.45
CA LEU A 148 -12.82 -4.17 -18.67
C LEU A 148 -12.93 -5.04 -19.93
N VAL A 149 -12.12 -6.10 -20.05
CA VAL A 149 -11.96 -6.87 -21.29
C VAL A 149 -13.08 -7.88 -21.48
N ASN A 150 -13.42 -8.64 -20.42
CA ASN A 150 -14.35 -9.76 -20.55
C ASN A 150 -15.82 -9.37 -20.22
N MET A 151 -16.02 -8.43 -19.30
CA MET A 151 -17.34 -7.95 -18.91
C MET A 151 -17.72 -6.61 -19.55
N GLN A 152 -16.77 -5.97 -20.28
CA GLN A 152 -16.99 -4.70 -20.98
C GLN A 152 -17.50 -3.58 -20.06
N VAL A 153 -17.11 -3.61 -18.79
CA VAL A 153 -17.38 -2.54 -17.85
C VAL A 153 -16.55 -1.32 -18.24
N SER A 154 -17.13 -0.12 -18.25
CA SER A 154 -16.39 1.08 -18.61
C SER A 154 -15.26 1.39 -17.62
N GLU A 155 -14.24 2.13 -18.06
CA GLU A 155 -13.07 2.50 -17.25
C GLU A 155 -13.45 3.29 -15.98
N TYR A 156 -14.53 4.07 -16.05
CA TYR A 156 -15.04 4.84 -14.92
C TYR A 156 -15.77 3.98 -13.87
N TRP A 157 -16.52 2.96 -14.30
CA TRP A 157 -17.24 2.05 -13.41
C TRP A 157 -16.39 0.91 -12.86
N MET A 158 -15.32 0.54 -13.57
CA MET A 158 -14.49 -0.62 -13.23
C MET A 158 -13.86 -0.52 -11.83
N PRO A 159 -13.36 0.65 -11.35
CA PRO A 159 -12.80 0.73 -9.99
C PRO A 159 -13.84 0.42 -8.91
N PHE A 160 -15.03 1.00 -9.02
CA PHE A 160 -16.15 0.73 -8.12
C PHE A 160 -16.60 -0.73 -8.18
N ALA A 161 -16.77 -1.29 -9.38
CA ALA A 161 -17.16 -2.69 -9.54
C ALA A 161 -16.14 -3.66 -8.94
N THR A 162 -14.83 -3.35 -9.08
CA THR A 162 -13.77 -4.14 -8.45
C THR A 162 -13.84 -4.02 -6.93
N GLY A 163 -13.99 -2.82 -6.38
CA GLY A 163 -14.13 -2.60 -4.94
C GLY A 163 -15.32 -3.38 -4.37
N ALA A 164 -16.48 -3.31 -5.03
CA ALA A 164 -17.69 -4.03 -4.63
C ALA A 164 -17.48 -5.55 -4.49
N LEU A 165 -16.73 -6.18 -5.41
CA LEU A 165 -16.37 -7.60 -5.32
C LEU A 165 -15.56 -7.94 -4.08
N PHE A 166 -14.77 -6.99 -3.58
CA PHE A 166 -13.91 -7.20 -2.41
C PHE A 166 -14.54 -6.77 -1.08
N ILE A 167 -15.77 -6.24 -1.06
CA ILE A 167 -16.45 -5.85 0.20
C ILE A 167 -16.64 -7.07 1.12
N LEU A 168 -17.18 -8.17 0.63
CA LEU A 168 -17.40 -9.38 1.44
C LEU A 168 -16.07 -10.00 1.94
N PRO A 169 -15.05 -10.21 1.09
CA PRO A 169 -13.72 -10.62 1.56
C PRO A 169 -13.13 -9.68 2.60
N MET A 170 -13.30 -8.36 2.44
CA MET A 170 -12.82 -7.35 3.39
C MET A 170 -13.54 -7.47 4.73
N MET A 171 -14.86 -7.59 4.75
CA MET A 171 -15.63 -7.77 5.98
C MET A 171 -15.20 -9.03 6.73
N PHE A 172 -15.01 -10.14 6.01
CA PHE A 172 -14.48 -11.38 6.59
C PHE A 172 -13.08 -11.19 7.16
N ALA A 173 -12.19 -10.53 6.42
CA ALA A 173 -10.81 -10.28 6.85
C ALA A 173 -10.75 -9.43 8.13
N VAL A 174 -11.58 -8.37 8.20
CA VAL A 174 -11.67 -7.51 9.39
C VAL A 174 -12.26 -8.27 10.58
N TRP A 175 -13.31 -9.05 10.35
CA TRP A 175 -13.87 -9.91 11.39
C TRP A 175 -12.82 -10.90 11.92
N TRP A 176 -12.07 -11.56 11.03
CA TRP A 176 -10.99 -12.48 11.42
C TRP A 176 -9.88 -11.76 12.18
N LEU A 177 -9.48 -10.57 11.74
CA LEU A 177 -8.47 -9.76 12.42
C LEU A 177 -8.90 -9.39 13.84
N GLU A 178 -10.19 -9.08 14.05
CA GLU A 178 -10.74 -8.75 15.38
C GLU A 178 -10.75 -9.97 16.32
N GLN A 179 -10.87 -11.19 15.79
CA GLN A 179 -10.78 -12.43 16.58
C GLN A 179 -9.35 -12.78 17.02
N THR A 180 -8.35 -12.01 16.56
CA THR A 180 -6.96 -12.32 16.91
C THR A 180 -6.66 -12.00 18.37
N PRO A 181 -5.86 -12.85 19.05
CA PRO A 181 -5.53 -12.64 20.46
C PRO A 181 -4.89 -11.25 20.70
N VAL A 182 -5.22 -10.64 21.80
CA VAL A 182 -4.54 -9.40 22.25
C VAL A 182 -3.07 -9.68 22.57
N VAL A 183 -2.25 -8.61 22.53
CA VAL A 183 -0.83 -8.67 22.91
C VAL A 183 -0.70 -9.24 24.32
N SER A 184 0.12 -10.28 24.50
CA SER A 184 0.29 -10.95 25.81
C SER A 184 0.96 -10.05 26.84
N VAL A 185 0.78 -10.37 28.13
CA VAL A 185 1.47 -9.65 29.21
C VAL A 185 2.98 -9.80 29.11
N GLU A 186 3.46 -10.98 28.66
CA GLU A 186 4.88 -11.25 28.45
C GLU A 186 5.45 -10.36 27.32
N ASP A 187 4.72 -10.20 26.22
CA ASP A 187 5.10 -9.30 25.12
C ASP A 187 5.16 -7.83 25.59
N GLN A 188 4.25 -7.44 26.48
CA GLN A 188 4.23 -6.07 27.05
C GLN A 188 5.41 -5.82 27.99
N LEU A 189 5.83 -6.82 28.77
CA LEU A 189 6.98 -6.72 29.69
C LEU A 189 8.32 -6.63 28.93
N LEU A 190 8.43 -7.27 27.78
CA LEU A 190 9.62 -7.21 26.91
C LEU A 190 9.70 -5.91 26.09
N ARG A 191 8.66 -5.11 26.11
CA ARG A 191 8.63 -3.84 25.41
C ARG A 191 9.45 -2.80 26.16
N HIS A 192 10.52 -2.29 25.55
CA HIS A 192 11.21 -1.12 26.08
C HIS A 192 10.23 0.05 26.18
N LYS A 193 10.07 0.60 27.38
CA LYS A 193 9.29 1.84 27.56
C LYS A 193 9.90 2.93 26.69
N ARG A 194 9.10 3.50 25.81
CA ARG A 194 9.50 4.69 25.09
C ARG A 194 9.53 5.85 26.07
N GLU A 195 10.70 6.36 26.38
CA GLU A 195 10.85 7.60 27.13
C GLU A 195 10.67 8.78 26.16
N PRO A 196 9.91 9.82 26.56
CA PRO A 196 9.77 11.00 25.73
C PRO A 196 11.13 11.70 25.62
N MET A 197 11.61 11.89 24.41
CA MET A 197 12.85 12.65 24.16
C MET A 197 12.58 14.14 24.33
N SER A 198 13.47 14.84 25.04
CA SER A 198 13.48 16.29 25.13
C SER A 198 13.76 16.94 23.77
N GLY A 199 13.49 18.24 23.61
CA GLY A 199 13.83 18.97 22.38
C GLY A 199 15.33 19.00 22.11
N GLU A 200 16.15 19.03 23.17
CA GLU A 200 17.60 19.04 23.11
C GLU A 200 18.17 17.67 22.69
N ASP A 201 17.63 16.58 23.24
CA ASP A 201 17.99 15.21 22.85
C ASP A 201 17.69 14.95 21.36
N ARG A 202 16.51 15.41 20.88
CA ARG A 202 16.15 15.30 19.46
C ARG A 202 17.11 16.05 18.55
N ARG A 203 17.50 17.28 18.95
CA ARG A 203 18.46 18.11 18.20
C ARG A 203 19.84 17.45 18.14
N THR A 204 20.32 16.96 19.27
CA THR A 204 21.62 16.29 19.37
C THR A 204 21.66 15.01 18.53
N LEU A 205 20.61 14.18 18.63
CA LEU A 205 20.47 12.99 17.81
C LEU A 205 20.43 13.36 16.32
N PHE A 206 19.62 14.34 15.93
CA PHE A 206 19.49 14.77 14.54
C PHE A 206 20.82 15.25 13.99
N LEU A 207 21.54 16.13 14.73
CA LEU A 207 22.85 16.64 14.30
C LEU A 207 23.92 15.56 14.18
N GLY A 208 23.78 14.46 14.95
CA GLY A 208 24.72 13.33 14.87
C GLY A 208 24.52 12.43 13.65
N ILE A 209 23.30 12.32 13.13
CA ILE A 209 22.95 11.35 12.07
C ILE A 209 22.36 11.96 10.80
N TRP A 210 22.19 13.30 10.71
CA TRP A 210 21.48 13.96 9.62
C TRP A 210 21.98 13.64 8.20
N PRO A 211 23.32 13.50 7.92
CA PRO A 211 23.75 13.22 6.56
C PRO A 211 23.26 11.83 6.10
N GLY A 212 23.42 10.82 6.98
CA GLY A 212 22.93 9.46 6.71
C GLY A 212 21.40 9.41 6.59
N MET A 213 20.69 10.14 7.44
CA MET A 213 19.24 10.20 7.42
C MET A 213 18.73 10.86 6.12
N ILE A 214 19.32 11.98 5.68
CA ILE A 214 18.95 12.62 4.42
C ILE A 214 19.24 11.69 3.24
N ALA A 215 20.41 11.05 3.20
CA ALA A 215 20.75 10.10 2.15
C ALA A 215 19.74 8.96 2.06
N LEU A 216 19.33 8.38 3.20
CA LEU A 216 18.30 7.33 3.24
C LEU A 216 16.92 7.83 2.78
N VAL A 217 16.53 9.05 3.18
CA VAL A 217 15.25 9.65 2.75
C VAL A 217 15.23 9.90 1.24
N VAL A 218 16.31 10.48 0.70
CA VAL A 218 16.45 10.73 -0.76
C VAL A 218 16.41 9.41 -1.53
N MET A 219 17.17 8.42 -1.09
CA MET A 219 17.17 7.09 -1.70
C MET A 219 15.76 6.45 -1.65
N TYR A 220 15.09 6.50 -0.50
CA TYR A 220 13.73 5.98 -0.36
C TYR A 220 12.75 6.71 -1.28
N PHE A 221 12.88 8.05 -1.40
CA PHE A 221 12.03 8.85 -2.29
C PHE A 221 12.21 8.40 -3.76
N ILE A 222 13.45 8.30 -4.24
CA ILE A 222 13.75 7.89 -5.61
C ILE A 222 13.21 6.48 -5.89
N LEU A 223 13.50 5.51 -5.01
CA LEU A 223 13.02 4.13 -5.17
C LEU A 223 11.49 4.04 -5.16
N THR A 224 10.84 4.84 -4.30
CA THR A 224 9.39 4.88 -4.24
C THR A 224 8.80 5.49 -5.50
N ALA A 225 9.41 6.54 -6.05
CA ALA A 225 8.96 7.15 -7.30
C ALA A 225 9.04 6.15 -8.48
N PHE A 226 10.15 5.42 -8.63
CA PHE A 226 10.29 4.37 -9.65
C PHE A 226 9.27 3.24 -9.47
N ARG A 227 9.10 2.77 -8.24
CA ARG A 227 8.11 1.73 -7.93
C ARG A 227 6.70 2.17 -8.29
N ASP A 228 6.32 3.39 -7.87
CA ASP A 228 4.98 3.91 -8.10
C ASP A 228 4.73 4.21 -9.58
N TYR A 229 5.75 4.67 -10.31
CA TYR A 229 5.68 4.81 -11.76
C TYR A 229 5.36 3.46 -12.43
N ARG A 230 6.19 2.45 -12.20
CA ARG A 230 5.97 1.10 -12.73
C ARG A 230 4.58 0.55 -12.37
N ASP A 231 4.16 0.75 -11.12
CA ASP A 231 2.90 0.20 -10.62
C ASP A 231 1.67 0.92 -11.19
N ASN A 232 1.72 2.24 -11.33
CA ASN A 232 0.57 3.02 -11.79
C ASN A 232 0.44 3.03 -13.32
N PHE A 233 1.55 2.95 -14.05
CA PHE A 233 1.59 2.92 -15.52
C PHE A 233 1.82 1.51 -16.10
N ALA A 234 1.60 0.47 -15.29
CA ALA A 234 1.78 -0.90 -15.75
C ALA A 234 0.87 -1.26 -16.94
N ALA A 235 -0.36 -0.73 -16.99
CA ALA A 235 -1.28 -0.98 -18.10
C ALA A 235 -0.76 -0.42 -19.41
N ASP A 236 -0.20 0.80 -19.38
CA ASP A 236 0.39 1.49 -20.51
C ASP A 236 1.62 0.72 -21.01
N ILE A 237 2.53 0.36 -20.10
CA ILE A 237 3.73 -0.42 -20.42
C ILE A 237 3.36 -1.76 -21.10
N TRP A 238 2.39 -2.50 -20.55
CA TRP A 238 1.95 -3.77 -21.13
C TRP A 238 1.24 -3.59 -22.47
N SER A 239 0.53 -2.46 -22.65
CA SER A 239 -0.11 -2.12 -23.92
C SER A 239 0.91 -1.88 -25.03
N GLU A 240 1.97 -1.13 -24.76
CA GLU A 240 3.06 -0.86 -25.72
C GLU A 240 3.81 -2.13 -26.13
N ILE A 241 3.95 -3.11 -25.25
CA ILE A 241 4.58 -4.40 -25.55
C ILE A 241 3.62 -5.37 -26.28
N GLY A 242 2.38 -4.93 -26.56
CA GLY A 242 1.39 -5.75 -27.28
C GLY A 242 0.61 -6.72 -26.40
N MET A 243 0.68 -6.58 -25.07
CA MET A 243 -0.03 -7.43 -24.09
C MET A 243 -1.31 -6.78 -23.54
N ALA A 244 -1.88 -5.80 -24.23
CA ALA A 244 -3.05 -5.03 -23.80
C ALA A 244 -4.25 -5.90 -23.39
N GLN A 245 -4.44 -7.05 -24.02
CA GLN A 245 -5.58 -7.97 -23.78
C GLN A 245 -5.27 -9.05 -22.72
N ASN A 246 -4.03 -9.16 -22.24
CA ASN A 246 -3.67 -10.18 -21.27
C ASN A 246 -4.10 -9.80 -19.86
N VAL A 247 -5.20 -10.40 -19.39
CA VAL A 247 -5.77 -10.15 -18.06
C VAL A 247 -4.85 -10.62 -16.93
N ARG A 248 -4.07 -11.68 -17.15
CA ARG A 248 -3.27 -12.34 -16.09
C ARG A 248 -1.90 -11.71 -15.88
N VAL A 249 -1.41 -10.90 -16.83
CA VAL A 249 -0.04 -10.39 -16.81
C VAL A 249 0.32 -9.65 -15.51
N PHE A 250 -0.62 -8.89 -14.94
CA PHE A 250 -0.41 -8.17 -13.69
C PHE A 250 -0.22 -9.13 -12.51
N ALA A 251 -1.09 -10.15 -12.40
CA ALA A 251 -1.01 -11.11 -11.30
C ALA A 251 0.24 -11.99 -11.41
N GLU A 252 0.54 -12.51 -12.59
CA GLU A 252 1.66 -13.42 -12.83
C GLU A 252 3.00 -12.75 -12.53
N THR A 253 3.20 -11.53 -13.01
CA THR A 253 4.44 -10.79 -12.76
C THR A 253 4.60 -10.38 -11.29
N GLU A 254 3.54 -9.88 -10.66
CA GLU A 254 3.61 -9.43 -9.27
C GLU A 254 3.75 -10.61 -8.28
N ILE A 255 3.18 -11.78 -8.57
CA ILE A 255 3.38 -12.98 -7.75
C ILE A 255 4.85 -13.42 -7.76
N ILE A 256 5.49 -13.43 -8.92
CA ILE A 256 6.92 -13.76 -9.04
C ILE A 256 7.76 -12.77 -8.23
N ILE A 257 7.50 -11.47 -8.39
CA ILE A 257 8.19 -10.40 -7.66
C ILE A 257 7.95 -10.55 -6.15
N ALA A 258 6.71 -10.86 -5.73
CA ALA A 258 6.39 -11.07 -4.32
C ALA A 258 7.17 -12.24 -3.73
N VAL A 259 7.24 -13.38 -4.42
CA VAL A 259 7.97 -14.58 -3.96
C VAL A 259 9.48 -14.29 -3.83
N ILE A 260 10.08 -13.64 -4.83
CA ILE A 260 11.51 -13.27 -4.80
C ILE A 260 11.77 -12.27 -3.66
N SER A 261 10.96 -11.22 -3.55
CA SER A 261 11.11 -10.20 -2.50
C SER A 261 10.95 -10.78 -1.11
N LEU A 262 9.96 -11.65 -0.89
CA LEU A 262 9.77 -12.35 0.38
C LEU A 262 10.95 -13.26 0.71
N GLY A 263 11.46 -14.00 -0.27
CA GLY A 263 12.65 -14.85 -0.08
C GLY A 263 13.88 -14.04 0.34
N LEU A 264 14.12 -12.91 -0.30
CA LEU A 264 15.20 -11.99 0.05
C LEU A 264 15.00 -11.39 1.45
N MET A 265 13.78 -10.91 1.79
CA MET A 265 13.51 -10.38 3.12
C MET A 265 13.61 -11.45 4.21
N ALA A 266 13.14 -12.66 3.94
CA ALA A 266 13.27 -13.79 4.88
C ALA A 266 14.73 -14.17 5.10
N SER A 267 15.59 -14.08 4.09
CA SER A 267 17.02 -14.37 4.22
C SER A 267 17.74 -13.41 5.18
N LEU A 268 17.27 -12.15 5.26
CA LEU A 268 17.82 -11.17 6.20
C LEU A 268 17.57 -11.53 7.67
N PHE A 269 16.54 -12.30 7.96
CA PHE A 269 16.23 -12.76 9.32
C PHE A 269 17.36 -13.62 9.92
N PHE A 270 18.14 -14.30 9.08
CA PHE A 270 19.29 -15.11 9.52
C PHE A 270 20.53 -14.27 9.84
N VAL A 271 20.53 -12.97 9.51
CA VAL A 271 21.68 -12.07 9.75
C VAL A 271 21.55 -11.44 11.14
N ARG A 272 22.26 -12.00 12.12
CA ARG A 272 22.21 -11.54 13.52
C ARG A 272 22.86 -10.18 13.78
N ASN A 273 23.75 -9.73 12.90
CA ASN A 273 24.47 -8.45 13.06
C ASN A 273 23.75 -7.34 12.29
N ASN A 274 23.21 -6.36 13.01
CA ASN A 274 22.43 -5.25 12.43
C ASN A 274 23.23 -4.45 11.38
N ILE A 275 24.52 -4.23 11.59
CA ILE A 275 25.36 -3.48 10.64
C ILE A 275 25.53 -4.28 9.33
N ARG A 276 25.74 -5.61 9.44
CA ARG A 276 25.81 -6.49 8.25
C ARG A 276 24.48 -6.54 7.53
N ALA A 277 23.36 -6.61 8.26
CA ALA A 277 22.02 -6.60 7.68
C ALA A 277 21.77 -5.30 6.88
N VAL A 278 22.08 -4.13 7.44
CA VAL A 278 21.96 -2.85 6.74
C VAL A 278 22.84 -2.79 5.48
N LYS A 279 24.10 -3.22 5.56
CA LYS A 279 25.00 -3.28 4.40
C LYS A 279 24.46 -4.19 3.31
N LEU A 280 23.91 -5.36 3.67
CA LEU A 280 23.33 -6.30 2.72
C LEU A 280 22.09 -5.69 2.02
N VAL A 281 21.20 -5.03 2.78
CA VAL A 281 20.04 -4.33 2.20
C VAL A 281 20.50 -3.27 1.21
N LEU A 282 21.48 -2.43 1.57
CA LEU A 282 22.01 -1.40 0.68
C LEU A 282 22.63 -2.01 -0.60
N LEU A 283 23.37 -3.12 -0.48
CA LEU A 283 23.93 -3.82 -1.64
C LEU A 283 22.83 -4.38 -2.56
N LEU A 284 21.78 -4.98 -1.99
CA LEU A 284 20.63 -5.46 -2.76
C LEU A 284 19.90 -4.33 -3.48
N MET A 285 19.75 -3.17 -2.83
CA MET A 285 19.14 -1.99 -3.45
C MET A 285 19.99 -1.46 -4.61
N ILE A 286 21.31 -1.38 -4.44
CA ILE A 286 22.24 -0.97 -5.51
C ILE A 286 22.18 -1.95 -6.67
N ALA A 287 22.23 -3.24 -6.41
CA ALA A 287 22.12 -4.28 -7.45
C ALA A 287 20.79 -4.17 -8.22
N GLY A 288 19.67 -3.94 -7.51
CA GLY A 288 18.37 -3.71 -8.14
C GLY A 288 18.33 -2.47 -9.03
N LEU A 289 18.94 -1.36 -8.58
CA LEU A 289 19.05 -0.14 -9.40
C LEU A 289 19.94 -0.34 -10.63
N MET A 290 21.03 -1.09 -10.50
CA MET A 290 21.90 -1.41 -11.66
C MET A 290 21.16 -2.27 -12.68
N LEU A 291 20.38 -3.25 -12.24
CA LEU A 291 19.55 -4.08 -13.14
C LEU A 291 18.49 -3.24 -13.85
N LEU A 292 17.86 -2.30 -13.13
CA LEU A 292 16.85 -1.38 -13.70
C LEU A 292 17.47 -0.47 -14.78
N GLY A 293 18.72 -0.01 -14.58
CA GLY A 293 19.40 0.85 -15.54
C GLY A 293 20.04 0.12 -16.71
N ALA A 294 20.14 -1.21 -16.65
CA ALA A 294 20.69 -2.05 -17.70
C ALA A 294 19.62 -2.64 -18.65
N GLY A 295 18.34 -2.57 -18.28
CA GLY A 295 17.19 -3.02 -19.09
C GLY A 295 16.45 -1.89 -19.72
#